data_09af15677c44a8c03f6d6474fde56840
#
_entry.id   09af15677c44a8c03f6d6474fde56840
#
_cell.length_a   1.000
_cell.length_b   1.000
_cell.length_c   1.000
_cell.angle_alpha   90.00
_cell.angle_beta   90.00
_cell.angle_gamma   90.00
#
_symmetry.space_group_name_H-M   'P 1'
#
loop_
_entity.id
_entity.type
_entity.pdbx_description
1 polymer ?
#
loop_
_entity_poly.entity_id
_entity_poly.type
_entity_poly.pdbx_seq_one_letter_code
_entity_poly.pdbx_strand_id
1 'polypeptide(L)' 'PLFISYNPAQVLKLAGKRYLTGPVIFYRTDGHSAIVSLTVEDIYRFQIYLESHSTTLMADDQKLTCICID' A
#
# COMPACT_ATOMS: atom_id res chain seq x y z
N PRO A 1 5.60 -8.28 -12.95
CA PRO A 1 5.19 -8.30 -11.53
C PRO A 1 4.81 -6.91 -11.02
N LEU A 2 3.85 -6.88 -10.10
CA LEU A 2 3.34 -5.66 -9.49
C LEU A 2 3.91 -5.50 -8.08
N PHE A 3 4.29 -4.27 -7.73
CA PHE A 3 4.92 -3.96 -6.46
C PHE A 3 4.31 -2.72 -5.82
N ILE A 4 4.45 -2.65 -4.50
CA ILE A 4 4.14 -1.46 -3.73
C ILE A 4 5.41 -1.00 -3.04
N SER A 5 5.72 0.29 -3.14
CA SER A 5 6.86 0.90 -2.47
C SER A 5 6.37 1.89 -1.43
N TYR A 6 6.99 1.90 -0.26
CA TYR A 6 6.61 2.74 0.86
C TYR A 6 7.85 3.11 1.67
N ASN A 7 7.70 4.14 2.51
CA ASN A 7 8.75 4.57 3.42
C ASN A 7 8.69 3.71 4.70
N PRO A 8 9.72 2.88 4.98
CA PRO A 8 9.73 2.05 6.19
C PRO A 8 9.62 2.84 7.50
N ALA A 9 10.03 4.11 7.51
CA ALA A 9 9.91 4.96 8.70
C ALA A 9 8.46 5.33 9.02
N GLN A 10 7.53 5.12 8.09
CA GLN A 10 6.11 5.42 8.26
C GLN A 10 5.26 4.16 8.42
N VAL A 11 5.86 3.07 8.84
CA VAL A 11 5.14 1.84 9.16
C VAL A 11 4.77 1.86 10.65
N LEU A 12 3.49 1.73 10.94
CA LEU A 12 2.98 1.64 12.29
C LEU A 12 2.73 0.17 12.64
N LYS A 13 3.24 -0.27 13.79
CA LYS A 13 3.03 -1.64 14.28
C LYS A 13 2.05 -1.63 15.44
N LEU A 14 0.92 -2.29 15.27
CA LEU A 14 -0.12 -2.42 16.30
C LEU A 14 -0.63 -3.86 16.34
N ALA A 15 -0.69 -4.43 17.54
CA ALA A 15 -1.27 -5.75 17.76
C ALA A 15 -0.69 -6.83 16.84
N GLY A 16 0.62 -6.76 16.59
CA GLY A 16 1.31 -7.74 15.73
C GLY A 16 1.10 -7.53 14.23
N LYS A 17 0.45 -6.44 13.83
CA LYS A 17 0.23 -6.11 12.42
C LYS A 17 0.94 -4.84 12.04
N ARG A 18 1.31 -4.73 10.76
CA ARG A 18 1.97 -3.56 10.21
C ARG A 18 1.00 -2.77 9.32
N TYR A 19 1.02 -1.45 9.49
CA TYR A 19 0.15 -0.54 8.75
C TYR A 19 0.99 0.52 8.07
N LEU A 20 0.72 0.79 6.79
CA LEU A 20 1.36 1.86 6.05
C LEU A 20 0.58 3.14 6.29
N THR A 21 1.25 4.16 6.85
CA THR A 21 0.61 5.44 7.20
C THR A 21 1.01 6.60 6.31
N GLY A 22 2.06 6.41 5.50
CA GLY A 22 2.55 7.44 4.58
C GLY A 22 2.17 7.18 3.14
N PRO A 23 2.68 8.00 2.22
CA PRO A 23 2.44 7.78 0.80
C PRO A 23 3.02 6.46 0.33
N VAL A 24 2.34 5.83 -0.63
CA VAL A 24 2.80 4.60 -1.27
C VAL A 24 2.82 4.79 -2.78
N ILE A 25 3.68 4.04 -3.43
CA ILE A 25 3.80 4.05 -4.89
C ILE A 25 3.57 2.64 -5.39
N PHE A 26 2.61 2.49 -6.29
CA PHE A 26 2.40 1.22 -7.00
C PHE A 26 3.12 1.27 -8.33
N TYR A 27 3.81 0.18 -8.68
CA TYR A 27 4.53 0.13 -9.94
C TYR A 27 4.59 -1.30 -10.47
N ARG A 28 4.88 -1.39 -11.77
CA ARG A 28 5.07 -2.66 -12.46
C ARG A 28 6.49 -2.70 -13.00
N THR A 29 7.11 -3.88 -12.94
CA THR A 29 8.40 -4.10 -13.59
C THR A 29 8.24 -5.14 -14.70
N ASP A 30 9.14 -5.10 -15.69
CA ASP A 30 9.26 -6.18 -16.66
C ASP A 30 10.09 -7.32 -16.04
N GLY A 31 10.38 -8.34 -16.84
CA GLY A 31 11.20 -9.47 -16.38
C GLY A 31 12.67 -9.12 -16.12
N HIS A 32 13.09 -7.90 -16.40
CA HIS A 32 14.48 -7.42 -16.26
C HIS A 32 14.61 -6.31 -15.24
N SER A 33 13.64 -6.15 -14.37
CA SER A 33 13.62 -5.15 -13.29
C SER A 33 13.49 -3.70 -13.77
N ALA A 34 13.16 -3.45 -15.01
CA ALA A 34 12.86 -2.10 -15.49
C ALA A 34 11.42 -1.73 -15.13
N ILE A 35 11.22 -0.48 -14.66
CA ILE A 35 9.89 0.02 -14.37
C ILE A 35 9.18 0.32 -15.69
N VAL A 36 7.97 -0.21 -15.86
CA VAL A 36 7.16 -0.05 -17.05
C VAL A 36 5.81 0.56 -16.70
N SER A 37 5.10 1.06 -17.72
CA SER A 37 3.79 1.68 -17.54
C SER A 37 2.78 0.68 -17.00
N LEU A 38 1.87 1.18 -16.13
CA LEU A 38 0.76 0.39 -15.63
C LEU A 38 -0.30 0.23 -16.73
N THR A 39 -0.90 -0.95 -16.80
CA THR A 39 -2.07 -1.19 -17.64
C THR A 39 -3.34 -0.84 -16.88
N VAL A 40 -4.47 -0.74 -17.57
CA VAL A 40 -5.78 -0.54 -16.94
C VAL A 40 -6.09 -1.67 -15.96
N GLU A 41 -5.73 -2.91 -16.32
CA GLU A 41 -5.90 -4.07 -15.44
C GLU A 41 -5.07 -3.95 -14.17
N ASP A 42 -3.83 -3.45 -14.28
CA ASP A 42 -2.98 -3.22 -13.12
C ASP A 42 -3.61 -2.21 -12.15
N ILE A 43 -4.13 -1.11 -12.69
CA ILE A 43 -4.80 -0.08 -11.89
C ILE A 43 -6.01 -0.68 -11.16
N TYR A 44 -6.78 -1.49 -11.85
CA TYR A 44 -7.94 -2.16 -11.24
C TYR A 44 -7.53 -3.09 -10.10
N ARG A 45 -6.44 -3.85 -10.29
CA ARG A 45 -5.91 -4.75 -9.24
C ARG A 45 -5.44 -3.96 -8.02
N PHE A 46 -4.79 -2.81 -8.22
CA PHE A 46 -4.39 -1.96 -7.11
C PHE A 46 -5.60 -1.40 -6.36
N GLN A 47 -6.66 -1.02 -7.06
CA GLN A 47 -7.89 -0.56 -6.43
C GLN A 47 -8.51 -1.65 -5.56
N ILE A 48 -8.57 -2.88 -6.05
CA ILE A 48 -9.07 -4.02 -5.27
C ILE A 48 -8.20 -4.25 -4.04
N TYR A 49 -6.88 -4.18 -4.20
CA TYR A 49 -5.94 -4.32 -3.08
C TYR A 49 -6.20 -3.26 -2.01
N LEU A 50 -6.33 -2.00 -2.42
CA LEU A 50 -6.60 -0.90 -1.48
C LEU A 50 -7.92 -1.11 -0.74
N GLU A 51 -8.98 -1.48 -1.44
CA GLU A 51 -10.27 -1.74 -0.80
C GLU A 51 -10.20 -2.88 0.21
N SER A 52 -9.43 -3.93 -0.11
CA SER A 52 -9.30 -5.11 0.75
C SER A 52 -8.40 -4.87 1.97
N HIS A 53 -7.42 -3.99 1.85
CA HIS A 53 -6.39 -3.78 2.88
C HIS A 53 -6.48 -2.45 3.60
N SER A 54 -7.35 -1.55 3.16
CA SER A 54 -7.54 -0.26 3.84
C SER A 54 -8.29 -0.45 5.15
N THR A 55 -7.85 0.26 6.16
CA THR A 55 -8.50 0.27 7.47
C THR A 55 -8.40 1.66 8.08
N THR A 56 -9.28 1.97 9.01
CA THR A 56 -9.26 3.23 9.74
C THR A 56 -8.81 2.98 11.17
N LEU A 57 -7.78 3.67 11.58
CA LEU A 57 -7.27 3.63 12.96
C LEU A 57 -7.61 4.95 13.65
N MET A 58 -7.93 4.85 14.95
CA MET A 58 -8.15 6.02 15.78
C MET A 58 -6.90 6.31 16.58
N ALA A 59 -6.39 7.54 16.47
CA ALA A 59 -5.24 8.00 17.24
C ALA A 59 -5.50 9.45 17.70
N ASP A 60 -5.48 9.68 19.01
CA ASP A 60 -5.66 11.02 19.59
C ASP A 60 -6.89 11.77 19.04
N ASP A 61 -8.03 11.09 18.99
CA ASP A 61 -9.30 11.58 18.45
C ASP A 61 -9.29 11.88 16.96
N GLN A 62 -8.24 11.46 16.26
CA GLN A 62 -8.14 11.56 14.80
C GLN A 62 -8.31 10.22 14.14
N LYS A 63 -8.93 10.23 12.95
CA LYS A 63 -9.06 9.04 12.13
C LYS A 63 -7.95 9.01 11.09
N LEU A 64 -7.21 7.90 11.05
CA LEU A 64 -6.16 7.67 10.06
C LEU A 64 -6.57 6.52 9.17
N THR A 65 -6.58 6.76 7.86
CA THR A 65 -6.77 5.68 6.90
C THR A 65 -5.41 5.09 6.56
N CYS A 66 -5.25 3.79 6.78
CA CYS A 66 -3.99 3.08 6.62
C CYS A 66 -4.17 1.86 5.76
N ILE A 67 -3.08 1.34 5.24
CA ILE A 67 -3.07 0.07 4.50
C ILE A 67 -2.43 -0.99 5.39
N CYS A 68 -3.18 -2.03 5.72
CA CYS A 68 -2.65 -3.18 6.46
C CYS A 68 -1.93 -4.10 5.49
N ILE A 69 -0.64 -4.35 5.74
CA ILE A 69 0.19 -5.21 4.87
C ILE A 69 0.42 -6.61 5.45
N ASP A 70 -0.18 -6.89 6.59
CA ASP A 70 -0.14 -8.24 7.19
C ASP A 70 -1.45 -8.97 7.10
#